data_227aecbd09d0aaf6ba639c5bbc3b37b8
#
_entry.id   227aecbd09d0aaf6ba639c5bbc3b37b8
#
_cell.length_a   1.000
_cell.length_b   1.000
_cell.length_c   1.000
_cell.angle_alpha   90.00
_cell.angle_beta   90.00
_cell.angle_gamma   90.00
#
_symmetry.space_group_name_H-M   'P 1'
#
loop_
_entity.id
_entity.type
_entity.pdbx_description
1 polymer ?
#
loop_
_entity_poly.entity_id
_entity_poly.type
_entity_poly.pdbx_seq_one_letter_code
_entity_poly.pdbx_strand_id
1 'polypeptide(L)'
;MKEIFTFITLFLGVNSFAQISVKTEYISNSKFYDAVSDSNIGDGSAMIYSVGALVPLSMKAPEEDDPYQRPTLWGVGLNGSFVQMYNHHFPVGKELPSQVMNLGVTALHLRPLKERWSMLMALGAGSYTPENRLSSIHIGENVVANGAFVLVWHWRPNIEIGGGVALNNTFGYPMVFPAFYFKYNGAFSDKFTIEVGSIDGLKVALGYNYRENLDFKLIANMGGYSAYLRRNGEKEIFSQQTFVVGLQPEFKIGKHVSIPLTVGGSFIRSGRYRERKLSAMFASEAKNEDGSSRSSQFNPAFYLSAGITIGGN
;
A
#
# COMPACT_ATOMS: atom_id res chain seq x y z
N MET A 1 -19.59 -13.24 8.05
CA MET A 1 -20.03 -11.90 8.52
C MET A 1 -20.08 -11.78 10.05
N LYS A 2 -20.61 -12.75 10.81
CA LYS A 2 -20.62 -12.67 12.29
C LYS A 2 -19.22 -12.60 12.91
N GLU A 3 -18.23 -13.32 12.39
CA GLU A 3 -16.87 -13.35 12.93
C GLU A 3 -16.09 -12.05 12.70
N ILE A 4 -16.35 -11.34 11.59
CA ILE A 4 -15.77 -10.02 11.31
C ILE A 4 -16.33 -8.98 12.28
N PHE A 5 -17.63 -9.05 12.59
CA PHE A 5 -18.27 -8.15 13.57
C PHE A 5 -17.74 -8.37 15.00
N THR A 6 -17.50 -9.62 15.37
CA THR A 6 -16.91 -9.96 16.69
C THR A 6 -15.48 -9.48 16.82
N PHE A 7 -14.69 -9.52 15.73
CA PHE A 7 -13.31 -9.00 15.70
C PHE A 7 -13.29 -7.47 15.87
N ILE A 8 -14.19 -6.76 15.21
CA ILE A 8 -14.32 -5.29 15.32
C ILE A 8 -14.76 -4.88 16.73
N THR A 9 -15.65 -5.65 17.37
CA THR A 9 -16.15 -5.34 18.73
C THR A 9 -15.09 -5.59 19.81
N LEU A 10 -14.21 -6.56 19.62
CA LEU A 10 -13.12 -6.83 20.56
C LEU A 10 -12.04 -5.71 20.54
N PHE A 11 -11.83 -5.06 19.40
CA PHE A 11 -10.83 -3.99 19.25
C PHE A 11 -11.30 -2.62 19.75
N LEU A 12 -12.60 -2.36 19.83
CA LEU A 12 -13.14 -1.08 20.32
C LEU A 12 -12.89 -0.85 21.84
N GLY A 13 -12.44 -1.88 22.55
CA GLY A 13 -12.09 -1.79 23.98
C GLY A 13 -10.63 -1.47 24.30
N VAL A 14 -9.75 -1.44 23.29
CA VAL A 14 -8.30 -1.28 23.50
C VAL A 14 -7.84 0.11 23.06
N ASN A 15 -7.68 0.98 24.02
CA ASN A 15 -6.94 2.27 24.01
C ASN A 15 -7.19 3.22 22.83
N SER A 16 -7.33 4.50 23.13
CA SER A 16 -7.57 5.66 22.25
C SER A 16 -6.57 5.91 21.11
N PHE A 17 -5.57 5.05 20.92
CA PHE A 17 -4.50 5.17 19.94
C PHE A 17 -4.49 4.06 18.87
N ALA A 18 -5.36 3.06 18.98
CA ALA A 18 -5.51 2.06 17.93
C ALA A 18 -6.15 2.70 16.70
N GLN A 19 -5.61 2.40 15.53
CA GLN A 19 -6.16 2.85 14.26
C GLN A 19 -6.62 1.64 13.45
N ILE A 20 -7.86 1.70 12.96
CA ILE A 20 -8.42 0.70 12.05
C ILE A 20 -8.87 1.40 10.79
N SER A 21 -8.52 0.85 9.64
CA SER A 21 -8.95 1.35 8.34
C SER A 21 -9.56 0.24 7.50
N VAL A 22 -10.63 0.56 6.80
CA VAL A 22 -11.24 -0.30 5.79
C VAL A 22 -11.40 0.53 4.53
N LYS A 23 -11.05 -0.02 3.38
CA LYS A 23 -11.13 0.66 2.09
C LYS A 23 -11.63 -0.29 1.02
N THR A 24 -12.47 0.21 0.15
CA THR A 24 -12.88 -0.45 -1.09
C THR A 24 -12.46 0.41 -2.26
N GLU A 25 -11.89 -0.22 -3.29
CA GLU A 25 -11.42 0.44 -4.50
C GLU A 25 -12.01 -0.25 -5.72
N TYR A 26 -12.36 0.53 -6.72
CA TYR A 26 -12.84 0.06 -8.01
C TYR A 26 -12.00 0.64 -9.12
N ILE A 27 -11.52 -0.22 -10.01
CA ILE A 27 -10.86 0.14 -11.25
C ILE A 27 -11.76 -0.34 -12.39
N SER A 28 -12.19 0.59 -13.23
CA SER A 28 -13.12 0.29 -14.33
C SER A 28 -12.50 -0.63 -15.38
N ASN A 29 -13.35 -1.23 -16.19
CA ASN A 29 -12.92 -2.07 -17.31
C ASN A 29 -12.03 -1.29 -18.28
N SER A 30 -10.92 -1.91 -18.67
CA SER A 30 -10.03 -1.40 -19.72
C SER A 30 -9.34 -2.54 -20.48
N LYS A 31 -8.90 -2.26 -21.69
CA LYS A 31 -8.21 -3.24 -22.54
C LYS A 31 -6.84 -3.57 -21.98
N PHE A 32 -6.44 -4.83 -22.07
CA PHE A 32 -5.11 -5.30 -21.71
C PHE A 32 -4.24 -5.38 -22.97
N TYR A 33 -3.16 -4.60 -22.95
CA TYR A 33 -2.14 -4.61 -23.97
C TYR A 33 -1.05 -5.63 -23.61
N ASP A 34 -0.79 -6.57 -24.52
CA ASP A 34 0.30 -7.54 -24.40
C ASP A 34 1.53 -7.06 -25.18
N ALA A 35 2.61 -6.82 -24.46
CA ALA A 35 3.84 -6.28 -25.01
C ALA A 35 4.54 -7.25 -25.98
N VAL A 36 4.31 -8.56 -25.84
CA VAL A 36 4.93 -9.59 -26.68
C VAL A 36 4.25 -9.68 -28.03
N SER A 37 2.91 -9.70 -28.05
CA SER A 37 2.13 -9.77 -29.31
C SER A 37 1.83 -8.40 -29.93
N ASP A 38 2.23 -7.31 -29.26
CA ASP A 38 2.01 -5.92 -29.67
C ASP A 38 0.53 -5.61 -29.96
N SER A 39 -0.37 -6.15 -29.14
CA SER A 39 -1.80 -6.05 -29.37
C SER A 39 -2.63 -6.10 -28.08
N ASN A 40 -3.87 -5.66 -28.15
CA ASN A 40 -4.83 -5.88 -27.07
C ASN A 40 -5.36 -7.31 -27.14
N ILE A 41 -5.18 -8.08 -26.05
CA ILE A 41 -5.55 -9.52 -26.00
C ILE A 41 -6.68 -9.83 -25.01
N GLY A 42 -7.22 -8.84 -24.33
CA GLY A 42 -8.28 -9.01 -23.35
C GLY A 42 -8.70 -7.69 -22.76
N ASP A 43 -9.56 -7.76 -21.78
CA ASP A 43 -9.99 -6.61 -20.95
C ASP A 43 -10.27 -7.04 -19.52
N GLY A 44 -10.40 -6.07 -18.60
CA GLY A 44 -10.74 -6.39 -17.24
C GLY A 44 -10.90 -5.17 -16.33
N SER A 45 -11.68 -5.40 -15.28
CA SER A 45 -11.86 -4.48 -14.15
C SER A 45 -11.35 -5.12 -12.86
N ALA A 46 -11.29 -4.35 -11.78
CA ALA A 46 -10.89 -4.88 -10.49
C ALA A 46 -11.66 -4.23 -9.34
N MET A 47 -12.00 -5.05 -8.33
CA MET A 47 -12.44 -4.61 -7.02
C MET A 47 -11.38 -4.99 -5.99
N ILE A 48 -11.02 -4.06 -5.12
CA ILE A 48 -10.00 -4.26 -4.10
C ILE A 48 -10.62 -3.91 -2.76
N TYR A 49 -10.53 -4.83 -1.81
CA TYR A 49 -10.97 -4.65 -0.44
C TYR A 49 -9.74 -4.69 0.45
N SER A 50 -9.49 -3.64 1.20
CA SER A 50 -8.32 -3.54 2.08
C SER A 50 -8.77 -3.29 3.51
N VAL A 51 -8.05 -3.89 4.45
CA VAL A 51 -8.20 -3.66 5.88
C VAL A 51 -6.81 -3.41 6.46
N GLY A 52 -6.72 -2.42 7.34
CA GLY A 52 -5.52 -2.13 8.09
C GLY A 52 -5.85 -1.93 9.56
N ALA A 53 -4.96 -2.34 10.44
CA ALA A 53 -5.02 -2.03 11.86
C ALA A 53 -3.62 -1.74 12.38
N LEU A 54 -3.49 -0.70 13.19
CA LEU A 54 -2.30 -0.41 13.97
C LEU A 54 -2.68 -0.45 15.45
N VAL A 55 -2.07 -1.37 16.18
CA VAL A 55 -2.30 -1.56 17.62
C VAL A 55 -1.04 -1.16 18.37
N PRO A 56 -1.03 -0.05 19.09
CA PRO A 56 0.06 0.30 19.99
C PRO A 56 0.08 -0.67 21.18
N LEU A 57 1.22 -1.32 21.38
CA LEU A 57 1.45 -2.21 22.53
C LEU A 57 2.00 -1.44 23.73
N SER A 58 2.82 -0.45 23.46
CA SER A 58 3.40 0.44 24.47
C SER A 58 3.67 1.80 23.84
N MET A 59 3.30 2.86 24.55
CA MET A 59 3.59 4.22 24.16
C MET A 59 4.08 5.02 25.36
N LYS A 60 5.25 5.63 25.25
CA LYS A 60 5.80 6.56 26.22
C LYS A 60 5.78 7.95 25.57
N ALA A 61 5.00 8.86 26.17
CA ALA A 61 4.98 10.26 25.76
C ALA A 61 6.35 10.92 25.94
N PRO A 62 6.67 12.00 25.22
CA PRO A 62 7.84 12.82 25.49
C PRO A 62 7.86 13.30 26.95
N GLU A 63 9.06 13.46 27.53
CA GLU A 63 9.22 13.90 28.93
C GLU A 63 9.07 15.43 29.08
N GLU A 64 9.20 16.17 27.98
CA GLU A 64 9.12 17.63 27.91
C GLU A 64 8.19 18.06 26.78
N ASP A 65 7.62 19.27 26.88
CA ASP A 65 6.84 19.93 25.81
C ASP A 65 7.75 20.43 24.67
N ASP A 66 8.69 19.60 24.24
CA ASP A 66 9.57 19.91 23.12
C ASP A 66 8.86 19.58 21.78
N PRO A 67 8.65 20.56 20.89
CA PRO A 67 7.96 20.36 19.63
C PRO A 67 8.67 19.41 18.66
N TYR A 68 9.93 19.08 18.92
CA TYR A 68 10.72 18.13 18.14
C TYR A 68 10.69 16.70 18.69
N GLN A 69 10.32 16.52 19.95
CA GLN A 69 10.26 15.21 20.55
C GLN A 69 9.07 14.40 20.01
N ARG A 70 9.29 13.13 19.80
CA ARG A 70 8.28 12.16 19.37
C ARG A 70 8.11 11.09 20.46
N PRO A 71 6.92 10.51 20.59
CA PRO A 71 6.72 9.41 21.52
C PRO A 71 7.58 8.20 21.14
N THR A 72 8.00 7.44 22.14
CA THR A 72 8.48 6.07 21.90
C THR A 72 7.28 5.17 21.77
N LEU A 73 7.18 4.44 20.66
CA LEU A 73 6.06 3.56 20.36
C LEU A 73 6.55 2.17 20.00
N TRP A 74 5.98 1.15 20.61
CA TRP A 74 5.95 -0.22 20.12
C TRP A 74 4.54 -0.55 19.67
N GLY A 75 4.40 -1.15 18.51
CA GLY A 75 3.08 -1.48 17.98
C GLY A 75 3.12 -2.69 17.05
N VAL A 76 1.94 -3.19 16.73
CA VAL A 76 1.72 -4.22 15.71
C VAL A 76 0.79 -3.67 14.66
N GLY A 77 1.25 -3.70 13.42
CA GLY A 77 0.46 -3.45 12.23
C GLY A 77 -0.08 -4.75 11.66
N LEU A 78 -1.36 -4.76 11.32
CA LEU A 78 -2.02 -5.81 10.55
C LEU A 78 -2.53 -5.19 9.26
N ASN A 79 -2.31 -5.86 8.16
CA ASN A 79 -2.83 -5.42 6.87
C ASN A 79 -3.33 -6.61 6.07
N GLY A 80 -4.38 -6.37 5.31
CA GLY A 80 -4.94 -7.36 4.42
C GLY A 80 -5.52 -6.69 3.18
N SER A 81 -5.37 -7.30 2.03
CA SER A 81 -6.06 -6.93 0.82
C SER A 81 -6.55 -8.15 0.08
N PHE A 82 -7.77 -8.04 -0.40
CA PHE A 82 -8.39 -9.00 -1.29
C PHE A 82 -8.73 -8.31 -2.60
N VAL A 83 -8.13 -8.78 -3.69
CA VAL A 83 -8.32 -8.27 -5.04
C VAL A 83 -9.15 -9.27 -5.82
N GLN A 84 -10.26 -8.81 -6.35
CA GLN A 84 -11.10 -9.57 -7.28
C GLN A 84 -10.98 -8.94 -8.66
N MET A 85 -10.51 -9.73 -9.63
CA MET A 85 -10.28 -9.32 -10.99
C MET A 85 -11.32 -9.97 -11.91
N TYR A 86 -11.98 -9.15 -12.70
CA TYR A 86 -12.97 -9.56 -13.70
C TYR A 86 -12.32 -9.43 -15.07
N ASN A 87 -11.60 -10.50 -15.45
CA ASN A 87 -10.84 -10.56 -16.69
C ASN A 87 -11.64 -11.29 -17.76
N HIS A 88 -11.72 -10.73 -18.98
CA HIS A 88 -12.48 -11.27 -20.10
C HIS A 88 -11.63 -11.28 -21.37
N HIS A 89 -11.98 -12.19 -22.30
CA HIS A 89 -11.43 -12.26 -23.65
C HIS A 89 -9.92 -12.55 -23.74
N PHE A 90 -9.31 -13.07 -22.67
CA PHE A 90 -7.91 -13.49 -22.71
C PHE A 90 -7.76 -14.80 -23.50
N PRO A 91 -6.72 -14.94 -24.35
CA PRO A 91 -6.39 -16.20 -24.99
C PRO A 91 -6.04 -17.29 -23.97
N VAL A 92 -6.32 -18.54 -24.30
CA VAL A 92 -5.98 -19.71 -23.48
C VAL A 92 -4.48 -19.71 -23.17
N GLY A 93 -4.14 -19.84 -21.90
CA GLY A 93 -2.76 -19.84 -21.40
C GLY A 93 -2.17 -18.45 -21.11
N LYS A 94 -2.90 -17.37 -21.43
CA LYS A 94 -2.53 -15.98 -21.09
C LYS A 94 -3.44 -15.33 -20.04
N GLU A 95 -4.32 -16.12 -19.42
CA GLU A 95 -5.26 -15.64 -18.43
C GLU A 95 -4.52 -15.10 -17.19
N LEU A 96 -4.99 -13.98 -16.69
CA LEU A 96 -4.57 -13.45 -15.39
C LEU A 96 -5.41 -14.08 -14.26
N PRO A 97 -4.91 -14.08 -13.01
CA PRO A 97 -5.69 -14.60 -11.89
C PRO A 97 -7.01 -13.86 -11.74
N SER A 98 -8.05 -14.54 -11.30
CA SER A 98 -9.33 -13.92 -10.98
C SER A 98 -9.34 -13.28 -9.60
N GLN A 99 -8.41 -13.66 -8.74
CA GLN A 99 -8.31 -13.14 -7.37
C GLN A 99 -6.88 -13.23 -6.83
N VAL A 100 -6.58 -12.35 -5.86
CA VAL A 100 -5.32 -12.36 -5.10
C VAL A 100 -5.63 -11.94 -3.67
N MET A 101 -5.04 -12.60 -2.69
CA MET A 101 -5.10 -12.21 -1.30
C MET A 101 -3.69 -11.97 -0.75
N ASN A 102 -3.48 -10.78 -0.18
CA ASN A 102 -2.25 -10.43 0.52
C ASN A 102 -2.60 -10.10 1.97
N LEU A 103 -1.93 -10.75 2.90
CA LEU A 103 -2.08 -10.53 4.35
C LEU A 103 -0.70 -10.25 4.94
N GLY A 104 -0.64 -9.37 5.93
CA GLY A 104 0.62 -9.02 6.57
C GLY A 104 0.47 -8.73 8.05
N VAL A 105 1.52 -9.04 8.80
CA VAL A 105 1.70 -8.64 10.19
C VAL A 105 3.09 -8.02 10.34
N THR A 106 3.17 -6.88 11.04
CA THR A 106 4.41 -6.11 11.15
C THR A 106 4.55 -5.58 12.58
N ALA A 107 5.64 -5.89 13.25
CA ALA A 107 6.06 -5.21 14.47
C ALA A 107 6.68 -3.86 14.11
N LEU A 108 6.27 -2.82 14.82
CA LEU A 108 6.69 -1.43 14.59
C LEU A 108 7.36 -0.88 15.83
N HIS A 109 8.44 -0.14 15.65
CA HIS A 109 9.12 0.59 16.70
C HIS A 109 9.50 1.98 16.22
N LEU A 110 8.90 2.99 16.86
CA LEU A 110 9.29 4.39 16.72
C LEU A 110 10.01 4.82 17.99
N ARG A 111 11.19 5.43 17.83
CA ARG A 111 12.00 5.90 18.96
C ARG A 111 12.68 7.23 18.63
N PRO A 112 12.57 8.26 19.47
CA PRO A 112 13.45 9.42 19.42
C PRO A 112 14.87 8.99 19.76
N LEU A 113 15.87 9.50 19.02
CA LEU A 113 17.30 9.23 19.23
C LEU A 113 17.99 10.39 19.96
N LYS A 114 17.77 11.59 19.47
CA LYS A 114 18.25 12.87 20.00
C LYS A 114 17.22 13.95 19.68
N GLU A 115 17.46 15.18 20.11
CA GLU A 115 16.56 16.34 20.00
C GLU A 115 15.75 16.43 18.70
N ARG A 116 16.39 16.16 17.55
CA ARG A 116 15.76 16.31 16.22
C ARG A 116 15.77 15.04 15.37
N TRP A 117 16.11 13.91 15.93
CA TRP A 117 16.18 12.65 15.19
C TRP A 117 15.30 11.60 15.83
N SER A 118 14.59 10.91 14.98
CA SER A 118 13.85 9.69 15.35
C SER A 118 14.22 8.54 14.41
N MET A 119 14.00 7.33 14.87
CA MET A 119 14.14 6.14 14.06
C MET A 119 12.79 5.42 14.01
N LEU A 120 12.42 4.97 12.81
CA LEU A 120 11.31 4.08 12.57
C LEU A 120 11.85 2.73 12.11
N MET A 121 11.48 1.68 12.82
CA MET A 121 11.80 0.30 12.46
C MET A 121 10.49 -0.47 12.27
N ALA A 122 10.46 -1.30 11.23
CA ALA A 122 9.37 -2.22 10.95
C ALA A 122 9.95 -3.57 10.57
N LEU A 123 9.41 -4.65 11.12
CA LEU A 123 9.78 -6.02 10.78
C LEU A 123 8.53 -6.89 10.78
N GLY A 124 8.31 -7.61 9.71
CA GLY A 124 7.09 -8.39 9.57
C GLY A 124 7.19 -9.53 8.58
N ALA A 125 6.05 -10.14 8.36
CA ALA A 125 5.86 -11.16 7.34
C ALA A 125 4.53 -10.95 6.63
N GLY A 126 4.50 -11.28 5.34
CA GLY A 126 3.31 -11.22 4.51
C GLY A 126 3.07 -12.54 3.78
N SER A 127 1.81 -12.92 3.64
CA SER A 127 1.36 -14.03 2.82
C SER A 127 0.72 -13.51 1.54
N TYR A 128 1.07 -14.10 0.41
CA TYR A 128 0.70 -13.67 -0.95
C TYR A 128 0.15 -14.86 -1.72
N THR A 129 -1.17 -14.99 -1.76
CA THR A 129 -1.85 -16.18 -2.32
C THR A 129 -2.74 -15.83 -3.51
N PRO A 130 -2.89 -16.73 -4.49
CA PRO A 130 -3.84 -16.59 -5.58
C PRO A 130 -5.27 -16.97 -5.18
N GLU A 131 -5.48 -17.42 -3.94
CA GLU A 131 -6.75 -17.89 -3.43
C GLU A 131 -7.22 -17.09 -2.22
N ASN A 132 -8.50 -16.85 -2.14
CA ASN A 132 -9.17 -16.17 -1.01
C ASN A 132 -9.48 -17.17 0.13
N ARG A 133 -8.47 -17.88 0.61
CA ARG A 133 -8.62 -18.86 1.71
C ARG A 133 -7.42 -18.81 2.63
N LEU A 134 -7.66 -18.77 3.93
CA LEU A 134 -6.60 -18.86 4.93
C LEU A 134 -5.86 -20.21 4.87
N SER A 135 -6.52 -21.26 4.45
CA SER A 135 -5.92 -22.59 4.26
C SER A 135 -4.89 -22.66 3.12
N SER A 136 -4.86 -21.67 2.23
CA SER A 136 -3.84 -21.57 1.17
C SER A 136 -2.54 -20.90 1.62
N ILE A 137 -2.46 -20.47 2.88
CA ILE A 137 -1.24 -19.91 3.47
C ILE A 137 -0.29 -21.06 3.84
N HIS A 138 0.85 -21.12 3.17
CA HIS A 138 1.88 -22.13 3.42
C HIS A 138 3.21 -21.44 3.71
N ILE A 139 3.71 -21.63 4.95
CA ILE A 139 5.04 -21.12 5.36
C ILE A 139 6.11 -21.79 4.49
N GLY A 140 7.00 -20.98 3.92
CA GLY A 140 8.06 -21.45 3.00
C GLY A 140 7.65 -21.47 1.52
N GLU A 141 6.37 -21.31 1.19
CA GLU A 141 5.91 -21.19 -0.20
C GLU A 141 5.45 -19.77 -0.54
N ASN A 142 4.50 -19.23 0.21
CA ASN A 142 3.88 -17.92 -0.08
C ASN A 142 3.96 -16.91 1.08
N VAL A 143 4.71 -17.24 2.14
CA VAL A 143 5.02 -16.29 3.21
C VAL A 143 6.44 -15.76 3.04
N VAL A 144 6.59 -14.44 3.05
CA VAL A 144 7.88 -13.75 2.91
C VAL A 144 8.02 -12.64 3.94
N ALA A 145 9.27 -12.39 4.36
CA ALA A 145 9.60 -11.31 5.27
C ALA A 145 9.50 -9.96 4.59
N ASN A 146 9.10 -8.95 5.36
CA ASN A 146 9.16 -7.54 4.99
C ASN A 146 9.74 -6.73 6.15
N GLY A 147 10.18 -5.51 5.88
CA GLY A 147 10.70 -4.65 6.92
C GLY A 147 11.14 -3.30 6.38
N ALA A 148 11.37 -2.36 7.30
CA ALA A 148 11.91 -1.06 6.97
C ALA A 148 12.74 -0.51 8.13
N PHE A 149 13.72 0.29 7.79
CA PHE A 149 14.48 1.10 8.72
C PHE A 149 14.61 2.50 8.13
N VAL A 150 14.11 3.50 8.85
CA VAL A 150 14.12 4.90 8.41
C VAL A 150 14.61 5.79 9.55
N LEU A 151 15.58 6.64 9.26
CA LEU A 151 15.96 7.76 10.11
C LEU A 151 15.17 8.99 9.68
N VAL A 152 14.51 9.65 10.64
CA VAL A 152 13.70 10.85 10.42
C VAL A 152 14.33 12.03 11.13
N TRP A 153 14.63 13.08 10.37
CA TRP A 153 15.10 14.34 10.87
C TRP A 153 13.95 15.33 10.95
N HIS A 154 13.72 15.86 12.16
CA HIS A 154 12.72 16.91 12.44
C HIS A 154 13.38 18.27 12.22
N TRP A 155 13.43 18.69 10.93
CA TRP A 155 14.07 19.96 10.55
C TRP A 155 13.39 21.15 11.22
N ARG A 156 12.06 21.17 11.23
CA ARG A 156 11.20 22.12 11.95
C ARG A 156 10.07 21.35 12.64
N PRO A 157 9.34 21.96 13.60
CA PRO A 157 8.20 21.28 14.23
C PRO A 157 7.16 20.74 13.24
N ASN A 158 7.03 21.39 12.08
CA ASN A 158 6.10 21.06 11.02
C ASN A 158 6.76 20.42 9.77
N ILE A 159 8.08 20.13 9.79
CA ILE A 159 8.79 19.53 8.66
C ILE A 159 9.59 18.33 9.13
N GLU A 160 9.29 17.18 8.55
CA GLU A 160 10.00 15.92 8.79
C GLU A 160 10.59 15.39 7.47
N ILE A 161 11.84 14.97 7.50
CA ILE A 161 12.55 14.41 6.35
C ILE A 161 13.18 13.10 6.80
N GLY A 162 12.90 12.02 6.10
CA GLY A 162 13.45 10.72 6.45
C GLY A 162 14.08 10.02 5.26
N GLY A 163 15.09 9.20 5.57
CA GLY A 163 15.74 8.33 4.60
C GLY A 163 16.12 7.01 5.24
N GLY A 164 16.11 5.95 4.44
CA GLY A 164 16.40 4.62 4.93
C GLY A 164 16.29 3.54 3.87
N VAL A 165 15.96 2.34 4.29
CA VAL A 165 15.78 1.17 3.43
C VAL A 165 14.50 0.43 3.79
N ALA A 166 13.85 -0.12 2.79
CA ALA A 166 12.69 -1.00 2.95
C ALA A 166 12.90 -2.30 2.17
N LEU A 167 12.61 -3.42 2.82
CA LEU A 167 12.46 -4.72 2.20
C LEU A 167 10.97 -4.95 1.97
N ASN A 168 10.54 -4.97 0.73
CA ASN A 168 9.14 -5.21 0.39
C ASN A 168 8.98 -6.13 -0.81
N ASN A 169 7.74 -6.55 -1.03
CA ASN A 169 7.36 -7.53 -2.05
C ASN A 169 6.48 -6.93 -3.14
N THR A 170 6.41 -5.60 -3.24
CA THR A 170 5.53 -4.89 -4.18
C THR A 170 5.70 -5.37 -5.63
N PHE A 171 6.91 -5.79 -5.99
CA PHE A 171 7.22 -6.32 -7.33
C PHE A 171 7.09 -7.85 -7.43
N GLY A 172 6.59 -8.52 -6.41
CA GLY A 172 6.40 -9.97 -6.39
C GLY A 172 7.64 -10.77 -5.99
N TYR A 173 8.73 -10.10 -5.58
CA TYR A 173 9.95 -10.70 -5.04
C TYR A 173 10.50 -9.83 -3.90
N PRO A 174 11.03 -10.40 -2.81
CA PRO A 174 11.64 -9.61 -1.75
C PRO A 174 12.84 -8.82 -2.27
N MET A 175 12.71 -7.51 -2.26
CA MET A 175 13.77 -6.59 -2.72
C MET A 175 13.96 -5.46 -1.72
N VAL A 176 15.22 -5.03 -1.61
CA VAL A 176 15.58 -3.85 -0.80
C VAL A 176 15.49 -2.61 -1.68
N PHE A 177 14.73 -1.64 -1.21
CA PHE A 177 14.54 -0.34 -1.87
C PHE A 177 14.98 0.78 -0.95
N PRO A 178 15.44 1.92 -1.50
CA PRO A 178 15.57 3.14 -0.72
C PRO A 178 14.19 3.56 -0.21
N ALA A 179 14.12 3.87 1.09
CA ALA A 179 12.92 4.41 1.73
C ALA A 179 13.08 5.91 1.91
N PHE A 180 12.05 6.66 1.48
CA PHE A 180 11.96 8.10 1.65
C PHE A 180 10.73 8.44 2.47
N TYR A 181 10.86 9.47 3.29
CA TYR A 181 9.76 10.03 4.05
C TYR A 181 9.92 11.55 4.07
N PHE A 182 8.86 12.25 3.72
CA PHE A 182 8.76 13.68 3.83
C PHE A 182 7.35 14.06 4.28
N LYS A 183 7.28 14.86 5.31
CA LYS A 183 6.01 15.41 5.80
C LYS A 183 6.17 16.89 6.07
N TYR A 184 5.22 17.65 5.56
CA TYR A 184 5.11 19.07 5.80
C TYR A 184 3.67 19.43 6.16
N ASN A 185 3.45 19.92 7.36
CA ASN A 185 2.17 20.42 7.84
C ASN A 185 2.24 21.95 7.96
N GLY A 186 1.35 22.67 7.26
CA GLY A 186 1.31 24.13 7.33
C GLY A 186 2.23 24.84 6.33
N ALA A 187 2.39 24.29 5.10
CA ALA A 187 3.06 24.94 3.99
C ALA A 187 2.30 26.20 3.57
N PHE A 188 3.00 27.35 3.43
CA PHE A 188 2.50 28.63 2.91
C PHE A 188 1.31 29.26 3.68
N SER A 189 0.53 28.49 4.37
CA SER A 189 -0.50 28.80 5.36
C SER A 189 -0.75 27.51 6.16
N ASP A 190 -1.28 27.60 7.37
CA ASP A 190 -1.56 26.44 8.24
C ASP A 190 -2.54 25.41 7.62
N LYS A 191 -2.96 25.66 6.38
CA LYS A 191 -3.96 24.85 5.66
C LYS A 191 -3.36 23.84 4.67
N PHE A 192 -2.12 24.01 4.23
CA PHE A 192 -1.53 23.10 3.23
C PHE A 192 -0.68 22.02 3.89
N THR A 193 -0.81 20.79 3.41
CA THR A 193 0.00 19.64 3.83
C THR A 193 0.64 18.95 2.63
N ILE A 194 1.83 18.42 2.82
CA ILE A 194 2.53 17.60 1.83
C ILE A 194 3.02 16.35 2.53
N GLU A 195 2.70 15.20 2.00
CA GLU A 195 3.18 13.91 2.47
C GLU A 195 3.77 13.12 1.31
N VAL A 196 4.97 12.60 1.49
CA VAL A 196 5.63 11.68 0.55
C VAL A 196 6.19 10.51 1.35
N GLY A 197 5.90 9.30 0.93
CA GLY A 197 6.43 8.09 1.56
C GLY A 197 6.67 7.00 0.53
N SER A 198 7.70 6.18 0.75
CA SER A 198 8.04 5.06 -0.13
C SER A 198 8.33 3.75 0.62
N ILE A 199 7.87 3.62 1.86
CA ILE A 199 8.12 2.42 2.68
C ILE A 199 7.32 1.22 2.16
N ASP A 200 6.06 1.45 1.78
CA ASP A 200 5.15 0.43 1.27
C ASP A 200 4.52 0.90 -0.06
N GLY A 201 5.37 1.03 -1.09
CA GLY A 201 5.03 1.70 -2.32
C GLY A 201 5.16 3.22 -2.23
N LEU A 202 5.18 3.89 -3.37
CA LEU A 202 5.25 5.34 -3.42
C LEU A 202 3.86 5.94 -3.14
N LYS A 203 3.79 6.83 -2.15
CA LYS A 203 2.59 7.60 -1.82
C LYS A 203 2.95 9.08 -1.77
N VAL A 204 2.19 9.88 -2.49
CA VAL A 204 2.30 11.33 -2.47
C VAL A 204 0.91 11.90 -2.23
N ALA A 205 0.78 12.81 -1.27
CA ALA A 205 -0.45 13.54 -1.02
C ALA A 205 -0.16 15.03 -0.83
N LEU A 206 -0.89 15.84 -1.57
CA LEU A 206 -0.94 17.30 -1.43
C LEU A 206 -2.30 17.65 -0.84
N GLY A 207 -2.34 18.08 0.41
CA GLY A 207 -3.57 18.31 1.15
C GLY A 207 -3.87 19.80 1.32
N TYR A 208 -5.16 20.12 1.40
CA TYR A 208 -5.70 21.41 1.77
C TYR A 208 -6.79 21.24 2.82
N ASN A 209 -6.56 21.72 4.03
CA ASN A 209 -7.51 21.71 5.13
C ASN A 209 -8.53 22.84 4.91
N TYR A 210 -9.65 22.50 4.26
CA TYR A 210 -10.69 23.48 3.90
C TYR A 210 -11.50 23.92 5.12
N ARG A 211 -11.90 22.96 5.95
CA ARG A 211 -12.64 23.14 7.22
C ARG A 211 -12.18 22.10 8.22
N GLU A 212 -12.53 22.26 9.48
CA GLU A 212 -12.22 21.29 10.55
C GLU A 212 -12.71 19.86 10.23
N ASN A 213 -13.82 19.74 9.51
CA ASN A 213 -14.44 18.47 9.16
C ASN A 213 -14.26 18.05 7.69
N LEU A 214 -13.49 18.79 6.88
CA LEU A 214 -13.31 18.49 5.45
C LEU A 214 -11.95 18.93 4.95
N ASP A 215 -11.18 17.95 4.48
CA ASP A 215 -9.93 18.14 3.76
C ASP A 215 -10.07 17.72 2.30
N PHE A 216 -9.28 18.32 1.44
CA PHE A 216 -9.09 17.89 0.05
C PHE A 216 -7.64 17.47 -0.15
N LYS A 217 -7.42 16.31 -0.75
CA LYS A 217 -6.08 15.83 -1.08
C LYS A 217 -6.00 15.48 -2.56
N LEU A 218 -4.92 15.88 -3.21
CA LEU A 218 -4.51 15.31 -4.49
C LEU A 218 -3.53 14.19 -4.17
N ILE A 219 -3.86 12.97 -4.54
CA ILE A 219 -3.05 11.79 -4.24
C ILE A 219 -2.44 11.20 -5.50
N ALA A 220 -1.23 10.66 -5.36
CA ALA A 220 -0.58 9.80 -6.35
C ALA A 220 0.02 8.61 -5.61
N ASN A 221 -0.52 7.42 -5.84
CA ASN A 221 -0.16 6.21 -5.14
C ASN A 221 0.32 5.15 -6.12
N MET A 222 1.51 4.61 -5.87
CA MET A 222 2.04 3.46 -6.58
C MET A 222 2.16 2.30 -5.60
N GLY A 223 1.50 1.21 -5.92
CA GLY A 223 1.48 -0.01 -5.10
C GLY A 223 1.33 -1.24 -5.98
N GLY A 224 0.96 -2.36 -5.39
CA GLY A 224 0.75 -3.58 -6.15
C GLY A 224 0.29 -4.75 -5.29
N TYR A 225 -0.04 -5.82 -6.00
CA TYR A 225 -0.47 -7.08 -5.42
C TYR A 225 0.34 -8.21 -6.04
N SER A 226 0.63 -9.22 -5.25
CA SER A 226 1.40 -10.38 -5.70
C SER A 226 0.76 -11.67 -5.26
N ALA A 227 0.98 -12.73 -6.00
CA ALA A 227 0.63 -14.07 -5.60
C ALA A 227 1.74 -15.05 -6.00
N TYR A 228 2.15 -15.86 -5.04
CA TYR A 228 3.06 -16.98 -5.28
C TYR A 228 2.23 -18.21 -5.63
N LEU A 229 2.56 -18.82 -6.74
CA LEU A 229 1.81 -19.95 -7.28
C LEU A 229 2.74 -20.97 -7.97
N ARG A 230 2.20 -22.14 -8.26
CA ARG A 230 2.84 -23.13 -9.12
C ARG A 230 2.05 -23.21 -10.42
N ARG A 231 2.73 -23.09 -11.53
CA ARG A 231 2.17 -23.25 -12.87
C ARG A 231 3.03 -24.19 -13.68
N ASN A 232 2.43 -25.22 -14.25
CA ASN A 232 3.16 -26.28 -14.98
C ASN A 232 4.31 -26.92 -14.17
N GLY A 233 4.19 -27.01 -12.83
CA GLY A 233 5.22 -27.55 -11.94
C GLY A 233 6.27 -26.54 -11.50
N GLU A 234 6.39 -25.41 -12.16
CA GLU A 234 7.35 -24.35 -11.85
C GLU A 234 6.82 -23.35 -10.83
N LYS A 235 7.73 -22.79 -10.00
CA LYS A 235 7.39 -21.73 -9.04
C LYS A 235 7.35 -20.39 -9.75
N GLU A 236 6.19 -19.80 -9.83
CA GLU A 236 5.96 -18.49 -10.44
C GLU A 236 5.44 -17.46 -9.44
N ILE A 237 5.58 -16.21 -9.80
CA ILE A 237 5.01 -15.05 -9.11
C ILE A 237 4.12 -14.32 -10.11
N PHE A 238 2.85 -14.20 -9.77
CA PHE A 238 2.02 -13.17 -10.38
C PHE A 238 2.27 -11.84 -9.67
N SER A 239 2.47 -10.77 -10.41
CA SER A 239 2.56 -9.42 -9.86
C SER A 239 1.73 -8.45 -10.67
N GLN A 240 0.96 -7.62 -9.98
CA GLN A 240 0.23 -6.50 -10.55
C GLN A 240 0.69 -5.23 -9.84
N GLN A 241 1.23 -4.29 -10.61
CA GLN A 241 1.54 -2.94 -10.15
C GLN A 241 0.40 -2.00 -10.53
N THR A 242 0.09 -1.05 -9.67
CA THR A 242 -0.91 -0.02 -9.90
C THR A 242 -0.32 1.35 -9.64
N PHE A 243 -0.64 2.32 -10.48
CA PHE A 243 -0.37 3.73 -10.22
C PHE A 243 -1.67 4.51 -10.39
N VAL A 244 -2.11 5.13 -9.31
CA VAL A 244 -3.38 5.84 -9.21
C VAL A 244 -3.12 7.30 -8.88
N VAL A 245 -3.78 8.20 -9.61
CA VAL A 245 -3.83 9.63 -9.28
C VAL A 245 -5.29 10.04 -9.14
N GLY A 246 -5.62 10.79 -8.09
CA GLY A 246 -7.00 11.18 -7.84
C GLY A 246 -7.17 12.31 -6.85
N LEU A 247 -8.34 12.92 -6.89
CA LEU A 247 -8.80 13.87 -5.88
C LEU A 247 -9.50 13.10 -4.76
N GLN A 248 -9.12 13.39 -3.52
CA GLN A 248 -9.62 12.72 -2.33
C GLN A 248 -10.18 13.76 -1.34
N PRO A 249 -11.48 14.09 -1.39
CA PRO A 249 -12.15 14.68 -0.24
C PRO A 249 -12.14 13.69 0.94
N GLU A 250 -11.83 14.18 2.12
CA GLU A 250 -11.82 13.42 3.36
C GLU A 250 -12.72 14.10 4.39
N PHE A 251 -13.80 13.43 4.73
CA PHE A 251 -14.78 13.90 5.71
C PHE A 251 -14.37 13.42 7.10
N LYS A 252 -14.27 14.33 8.06
CA LYS A 252 -13.94 14.04 9.46
C LYS A 252 -15.20 14.10 10.32
N ILE A 253 -15.45 13.06 11.09
CA ILE A 253 -16.57 12.95 12.03
C ILE A 253 -16.01 12.90 13.44
N GLY A 254 -16.07 14.04 14.14
CA GLY A 254 -15.38 14.22 15.42
C GLY A 254 -13.86 14.12 15.26
N LYS A 255 -13.18 13.62 16.30
CA LYS A 255 -11.71 13.52 16.34
C LYS A 255 -11.17 12.15 15.89
N HIS A 256 -12.03 11.14 15.73
CA HIS A 256 -11.59 9.76 15.64
C HIS A 256 -12.05 9.02 14.38
N VAL A 257 -12.89 9.65 13.55
CA VAL A 257 -13.40 8.99 12.33
C VAL A 257 -13.14 9.86 11.13
N SER A 258 -12.51 9.30 10.09
CA SER A 258 -12.39 9.93 8.79
C SER A 258 -12.92 9.01 7.68
N ILE A 259 -13.51 9.64 6.66
CA ILE A 259 -14.10 8.97 5.49
C ILE A 259 -13.44 9.56 4.24
N PRO A 260 -12.32 8.99 3.77
CA PRO A 260 -11.72 9.36 2.51
C PRO A 260 -12.52 8.77 1.33
N LEU A 261 -12.88 9.63 0.38
CA LEU A 261 -13.45 9.23 -0.91
C LEU A 261 -12.46 9.65 -1.99
N THR A 262 -12.16 8.78 -2.96
CA THR A 262 -11.25 9.15 -4.04
C THR A 262 -11.92 8.96 -5.39
N VAL A 263 -11.74 9.94 -6.27
CA VAL A 263 -12.10 9.84 -7.68
C VAL A 263 -10.90 10.22 -8.52
N GLY A 264 -10.59 9.40 -9.54
CA GLY A 264 -9.39 9.64 -10.35
C GLY A 264 -9.18 8.61 -11.45
N GLY A 265 -7.92 8.36 -11.78
CA GLY A 265 -7.50 7.40 -12.80
C GLY A 265 -6.43 6.43 -12.29
N SER A 266 -6.49 5.21 -12.78
CA SER A 266 -5.42 4.22 -12.70
C SER A 266 -4.65 4.27 -14.03
N PHE A 267 -3.43 4.83 -14.00
CA PHE A 267 -2.62 5.07 -15.20
C PHE A 267 -1.68 3.92 -15.52
N ILE A 268 -1.31 3.13 -14.51
CA ILE A 268 -0.55 1.90 -14.65
C ILE A 268 -1.33 0.83 -13.92
N ARG A 269 -1.61 -0.27 -14.61
CA ARG A 269 -2.12 -1.51 -14.04
C ARG A 269 -1.48 -2.66 -14.81
N SER A 270 -0.27 -3.04 -14.44
CA SER A 270 0.43 -4.17 -15.06
C SER A 270 -0.17 -5.48 -14.56
N GLY A 271 0.09 -6.56 -15.27
CA GLY A 271 -0.29 -7.91 -14.82
C GLY A 271 0.58 -8.93 -15.53
N ARG A 272 1.46 -9.60 -14.78
CA ARG A 272 2.40 -10.55 -15.40
C ARG A 272 2.81 -11.68 -14.48
N TYR A 273 3.15 -12.79 -15.05
CA TYR A 273 3.82 -13.91 -14.41
C TYR A 273 5.32 -13.82 -14.62
N ARG A 274 6.08 -14.24 -13.62
CA ARG A 274 7.52 -14.36 -13.67
C ARG A 274 7.98 -15.57 -12.88
N GLU A 275 9.09 -16.17 -13.29
CA GLU A 275 9.76 -17.16 -12.45
C GLU A 275 10.20 -16.55 -11.11
N ARG A 276 10.12 -17.35 -10.05
CA ARG A 276 10.54 -16.93 -8.69
C ARG A 276 12.07 -16.94 -8.58
N LYS A 277 12.72 -16.02 -9.33
CA LYS A 277 14.18 -15.80 -9.25
C LYS A 277 14.51 -14.32 -9.47
N LEU A 278 15.58 -13.86 -8.85
CA LEU A 278 15.97 -12.45 -8.86
C LEU A 278 16.21 -11.93 -10.30
N SER A 279 16.85 -12.71 -11.16
CA SER A 279 17.11 -12.33 -12.55
C SER A 279 15.84 -12.05 -13.35
N ALA A 280 14.73 -12.76 -13.07
CA ALA A 280 13.47 -12.57 -13.76
C ALA A 280 12.80 -11.23 -13.41
N MET A 281 13.19 -10.59 -12.31
CA MET A 281 12.64 -9.28 -11.89
C MET A 281 13.06 -8.15 -12.81
N PHE A 282 14.26 -8.22 -13.36
CA PHE A 282 14.85 -7.21 -14.24
C PHE A 282 14.68 -7.53 -15.73
N ALA A 283 14.11 -8.70 -16.05
CA ALA A 283 13.84 -9.08 -17.42
C ALA A 283 12.69 -8.23 -17.99
N SER A 284 12.92 -7.59 -19.14
CA SER A 284 11.87 -6.96 -19.93
C SER A 284 11.08 -8.02 -20.73
N GLU A 285 9.77 -7.83 -20.88
CA GLU A 285 8.92 -8.73 -21.69
C GLU A 285 9.17 -8.53 -23.18
N ALA A 286 9.30 -7.27 -23.59
CA ALA A 286 9.61 -6.90 -24.96
C ALA A 286 10.39 -5.57 -24.97
N LYS A 287 10.95 -5.22 -26.13
CA LYS A 287 11.62 -3.94 -26.38
C LYS A 287 10.95 -3.20 -27.55
N ASN A 288 10.92 -1.90 -27.46
CA ASN A 288 10.56 -1.03 -28.56
C ASN A 288 11.72 -0.95 -29.59
N GLU A 289 11.45 -0.35 -30.74
CA GLU A 289 12.47 -0.10 -31.77
C GLU A 289 13.64 0.76 -31.26
N ASP A 290 13.38 1.68 -30.32
CA ASP A 290 14.38 2.52 -29.66
C ASP A 290 15.16 1.80 -28.53
N GLY A 291 14.88 0.53 -28.28
CA GLY A 291 15.50 -0.28 -27.25
C GLY A 291 14.89 -0.12 -25.85
N SER A 292 13.93 0.76 -25.65
CA SER A 292 13.22 0.90 -24.37
C SER A 292 12.40 -0.36 -24.04
N SER A 293 12.27 -0.66 -22.72
CA SER A 293 11.51 -1.83 -22.26
C SER A 293 10.01 -1.60 -22.38
N ARG A 294 9.29 -2.60 -22.90
CA ARG A 294 7.82 -2.65 -22.87
C ARG A 294 7.33 -3.69 -21.88
N SER A 295 6.21 -3.40 -21.25
CA SER A 295 5.55 -4.30 -20.31
C SER A 295 4.06 -4.38 -20.60
N SER A 296 3.53 -5.58 -20.44
CA SER A 296 2.09 -5.83 -20.59
C SER A 296 1.31 -5.18 -19.47
N GLN A 297 0.26 -4.44 -19.82
CA GLN A 297 -0.54 -3.69 -18.86
C GLN A 297 -1.94 -3.36 -19.39
N PHE A 298 -2.85 -3.08 -18.48
CA PHE A 298 -4.13 -2.49 -18.83
C PHE A 298 -3.96 -1.02 -19.25
N ASN A 299 -4.80 -0.58 -20.15
CA ASN A 299 -4.90 0.84 -20.51
C ASN A 299 -5.38 1.66 -19.29
N PRO A 300 -5.13 2.97 -19.27
CA PRO A 300 -5.67 3.84 -18.22
C PRO A 300 -7.17 3.65 -18.02
N ALA A 301 -7.60 3.64 -16.77
CA ALA A 301 -8.97 3.34 -16.38
C ALA A 301 -9.45 4.31 -15.31
N PHE A 302 -10.76 4.50 -15.21
CA PHE A 302 -11.36 5.25 -14.13
C PHE A 302 -11.15 4.53 -12.80
N TYR A 303 -10.86 5.30 -11.75
CA TYR A 303 -10.64 4.82 -10.38
C TYR A 303 -11.57 5.50 -9.41
N LEU A 304 -12.17 4.71 -8.54
CA LEU A 304 -13.00 5.17 -7.44
C LEU A 304 -12.61 4.43 -6.17
N SER A 305 -12.57 5.11 -5.02
CA SER A 305 -12.45 4.44 -3.73
C SER A 305 -13.25 5.13 -2.65
N ALA A 306 -13.66 4.33 -1.67
CA ALA A 306 -14.26 4.79 -0.43
C ALA A 306 -13.63 4.04 0.74
N GLY A 307 -13.39 4.74 1.84
CA GLY A 307 -12.83 4.15 3.04
C GLY A 307 -13.42 4.73 4.30
N ILE A 308 -13.11 4.10 5.41
CA ILE A 308 -13.33 4.60 6.75
C ILE A 308 -12.10 4.31 7.59
N THR A 309 -11.63 5.29 8.33
CA THR A 309 -10.57 5.15 9.33
C THR A 309 -11.11 5.55 10.69
N ILE A 310 -10.85 4.71 11.69
CA ILE A 310 -11.29 4.92 13.08
C ILE A 310 -10.05 4.89 13.96
N GLY A 311 -9.91 5.86 14.84
CA GLY A 311 -8.75 6.02 15.73
C GLY A 311 -7.65 6.88 15.10
N GLY A 312 -6.52 7.05 15.84
CA GLY A 312 -5.31 7.67 15.30
C GLY A 312 -5.40 9.19 15.14
N ASN A 313 -5.66 9.92 16.23
CA ASN A 313 -5.40 11.38 16.33
C ASN A 313 -4.55 11.67 17.55
#